data_cd64e50cbaf3de4aaf3673b26372159e
#
_entry.id   cd64e50cbaf3de4aaf3673b26372159e
#
_cell.length_a   1.000
_cell.length_b   1.000
_cell.length_c   1.000
_cell.angle_alpha   90.00
_cell.angle_beta   90.00
_cell.angle_gamma   90.00
#
_symmetry.space_group_name_H-M   'P 1'
#
loop_
_entity.id
_entity.type
_entity.pdbx_description
1 polymer ?
#
loop_
_entity_poly.entity_id
_entity_poly.type
_entity_poly.pdbx_seq_one_letter_code
_entity_poly.pdbx_strand_id
1 'polypeptide(L)'
;MIDIAAVAGCDYVKFQKRNPNICVPEHQKNVIRDTPWGKMTYLDYKYKVEFGKEEYDEINRYCKEKGIEWSASPWDMDSLEFLNQYDLPYIKIPSAMLTNEELIIAARNTGKKVILSTGMSTWREIETANNWLIHGGEGPKQ
;
A
#
# COMPACT_ATOMS: atom_id res chain seq x y z
N MET A 1 6.59 1.19 -17.81
CA MET A 1 6.52 2.24 -16.78
C MET A 1 7.81 2.33 -15.97
N ILE A 2 8.38 1.23 -15.47
CA ILE A 2 9.66 1.23 -14.74
C ILE A 2 10.79 1.84 -15.58
N ASP A 3 10.94 1.46 -16.86
CA ASP A 3 11.94 2.04 -17.77
C ASP A 3 11.82 3.55 -17.90
N ILE A 4 10.58 4.05 -18.05
CA ILE A 4 10.34 5.49 -18.17
C ILE A 4 10.74 6.23 -16.89
N ALA A 5 10.43 5.65 -15.74
CA ALA A 5 10.81 6.23 -14.45
C ALA A 5 12.33 6.25 -14.27
N ALA A 6 13.02 5.17 -14.61
CA ALA A 6 14.48 5.08 -14.56
C ALA A 6 15.15 6.09 -15.49
N VAL A 7 14.68 6.17 -16.74
CA VAL A 7 15.21 7.15 -17.73
C VAL A 7 14.93 8.60 -17.30
N ALA A 8 13.78 8.85 -16.65
CA ALA A 8 13.42 10.16 -16.11
C ALA A 8 14.20 10.56 -14.85
N GLY A 9 15.05 9.66 -14.32
CA GLY A 9 15.85 9.95 -13.14
C GLY A 9 15.07 9.88 -11.83
N CYS A 10 13.98 9.10 -11.77
CA CYS A 10 13.26 8.84 -10.52
C CYS A 10 14.08 7.92 -9.62
N ASP A 11 14.10 8.20 -8.32
CA ASP A 11 14.74 7.36 -7.33
C ASP A 11 13.93 6.08 -7.04
N TYR A 12 12.59 6.20 -7.10
CA TYR A 12 11.66 5.12 -6.73
C TYR A 12 10.48 5.04 -7.68
N VAL A 13 10.00 3.81 -7.90
CA VAL A 13 8.64 3.55 -8.40
C VAL A 13 7.77 3.01 -7.29
N LYS A 14 6.49 3.43 -7.24
CA LYS A 14 5.58 3.02 -6.19
C LYS A 14 4.37 2.28 -6.75
N PHE A 15 4.15 1.08 -6.22
CA PHE A 15 2.99 0.24 -6.47
C PHE A 15 1.97 0.32 -5.32
N GLN A 16 0.99 -0.55 -5.34
CA GLN A 16 -0.04 -0.66 -4.34
C GLN A 16 -0.42 -2.12 -4.19
N LYS A 17 -0.58 -2.59 -2.95
CA LYS A 17 -1.01 -3.94 -2.64
C LYS A 17 -2.25 -3.91 -1.76
N ARG A 18 -3.25 -4.71 -2.13
CA ARG A 18 -4.45 -4.90 -1.32
C ARG A 18 -4.97 -6.34 -1.45
N ASN A 19 -5.66 -6.80 -0.42
CA ASN A 19 -6.52 -7.96 -0.50
C ASN A 19 -7.92 -7.48 -0.90
N PRO A 20 -8.42 -7.78 -2.12
CA PRO A 20 -9.71 -7.30 -2.59
C PRO A 20 -10.87 -7.69 -1.68
N ASN A 21 -10.82 -8.88 -1.06
CA ASN A 21 -11.86 -9.32 -0.14
C ASN A 21 -11.99 -8.44 1.11
N ILE A 22 -10.86 -7.90 1.59
CA ILE A 22 -10.81 -7.01 2.77
C ILE A 22 -11.16 -5.57 2.38
N CYS A 23 -10.56 -5.10 1.28
CA CYS A 23 -10.63 -3.70 0.89
C CYS A 23 -11.91 -3.30 0.15
N VAL A 24 -12.61 -4.27 -0.49
CA VAL A 24 -13.88 -3.98 -1.17
C VAL A 24 -15.03 -4.07 -0.17
N PRO A 25 -15.79 -2.97 0.05
CA PRO A 25 -16.93 -2.99 0.94
C PRO A 25 -17.95 -4.06 0.53
N GLU A 26 -18.55 -4.76 1.50
CA GLU A 26 -19.41 -5.90 1.26
C GLU A 26 -20.55 -5.59 0.26
N HIS A 27 -21.20 -4.44 0.43
CA HIS A 27 -22.28 -3.98 -0.44
C HIS A 27 -21.83 -3.66 -1.89
N GLN A 28 -20.54 -3.54 -2.15
CA GLN A 28 -19.97 -3.27 -3.48
C GLN A 28 -19.50 -4.54 -4.19
N LYS A 29 -19.22 -5.63 -3.48
CA LYS A 29 -18.59 -6.83 -4.04
C LYS A 29 -19.31 -7.37 -5.28
N ASN A 30 -20.61 -7.46 -5.21
CA ASN A 30 -21.46 -8.04 -6.26
C ASN A 30 -22.00 -7.00 -7.26
N VAL A 31 -21.61 -5.73 -7.13
CA VAL A 31 -22.04 -4.69 -8.09
C VAL A 31 -21.39 -4.94 -9.44
N ILE A 32 -22.21 -5.07 -10.48
CA ILE A 32 -21.72 -5.24 -11.85
C ILE A 32 -21.12 -3.93 -12.36
N ARG A 33 -19.92 -4.01 -12.90
CA ARG A 33 -19.19 -2.89 -13.51
C ARG A 33 -18.88 -3.20 -14.98
N ASP A 34 -18.94 -2.18 -15.82
CA ASP A 34 -18.34 -2.24 -17.15
C ASP A 34 -16.82 -2.06 -17.00
N THR A 35 -16.06 -3.01 -17.55
CA THR A 35 -14.60 -3.02 -17.47
C THR A 35 -14.00 -3.22 -18.85
N PRO A 36 -12.70 -2.98 -19.05
CA PRO A 36 -12.03 -3.29 -20.33
C PRO A 36 -12.13 -4.76 -20.76
N TRP A 37 -12.45 -5.67 -19.83
CA TRP A 37 -12.62 -7.11 -20.09
C TRP A 37 -14.08 -7.56 -20.14
N GLY A 38 -15.05 -6.61 -20.25
CA GLY A 38 -16.47 -6.88 -20.23
C GLY A 38 -17.11 -6.63 -18.86
N LYS A 39 -18.37 -7.06 -18.73
CA LYS A 39 -19.12 -6.93 -17.48
C LYS A 39 -18.68 -7.99 -16.47
N MET A 40 -18.34 -7.56 -15.27
CA MET A 40 -18.01 -8.44 -14.16
C MET A 40 -18.34 -7.80 -12.83
N THR A 41 -18.30 -8.57 -11.74
CA THR A 41 -18.50 -7.99 -10.41
C THR A 41 -17.35 -7.05 -10.06
N TYR A 42 -17.61 -6.10 -9.18
CA TYR A 42 -16.56 -5.17 -8.72
C TYR A 42 -15.43 -5.92 -8.00
N LEU A 43 -15.76 -6.99 -7.29
CA LEU A 43 -14.75 -7.82 -6.63
C LEU A 43 -13.86 -8.54 -7.67
N ASP A 44 -14.44 -9.17 -8.70
CA ASP A 44 -13.68 -9.83 -9.75
C ASP A 44 -12.80 -8.86 -10.51
N TYR A 45 -13.31 -7.65 -10.78
CA TYR A 45 -12.52 -6.58 -11.37
C TYR A 45 -11.31 -6.22 -10.51
N LYS A 46 -11.48 -6.12 -9.19
CA LYS A 46 -10.38 -5.82 -8.26
C LYS A 46 -9.34 -6.93 -8.23
N TYR A 47 -9.75 -8.19 -8.24
CA TYR A 47 -8.81 -9.30 -8.38
C TYR A 47 -8.06 -9.27 -9.71
N LYS A 48 -8.73 -8.91 -10.77
CA LYS A 48 -8.13 -8.89 -12.12
C LYS A 48 -7.06 -7.81 -12.30
N VAL A 49 -7.13 -6.73 -11.54
CA VAL A 49 -6.14 -5.62 -11.60
C VAL A 49 -5.09 -5.68 -10.48
N GLU A 50 -5.25 -6.61 -9.53
CA GLU A 50 -4.31 -6.77 -8.42
C GLU A 50 -3.16 -7.67 -8.83
N PHE A 51 -1.94 -7.28 -8.47
CA PHE A 51 -0.75 -8.09 -8.71
C PHE A 51 -0.58 -9.14 -7.61
N GLY A 52 -0.20 -10.36 -8.02
CA GLY A 52 0.16 -11.46 -7.15
C GLY A 52 1.68 -11.56 -6.89
N LYS A 53 2.08 -12.72 -6.36
CA LYS A 53 3.47 -12.98 -6.00
C LYS A 53 4.39 -12.95 -7.22
N GLU A 54 3.98 -13.55 -8.32
CA GLU A 54 4.78 -13.66 -9.54
C GLU A 54 5.09 -12.28 -10.13
N GLU A 55 4.09 -11.39 -10.20
CA GLU A 55 4.27 -10.03 -10.70
C GLU A 55 5.17 -9.19 -9.77
N TYR A 56 5.03 -9.34 -8.47
CA TYR A 56 5.91 -8.62 -7.52
C TYR A 56 7.34 -9.15 -7.53
N ASP A 57 7.56 -10.43 -7.73
CA ASP A 57 8.90 -11.01 -7.92
C ASP A 57 9.54 -10.46 -9.20
N GLU A 58 8.77 -10.34 -10.28
CA GLU A 58 9.24 -9.74 -11.52
C GLU A 58 9.54 -8.24 -11.35
N ILE A 59 8.67 -7.47 -10.66
CA ILE A 59 8.93 -6.07 -10.33
C ILE A 59 10.25 -5.95 -9.54
N ASN A 60 10.45 -6.78 -8.53
CA ASN A 60 11.64 -6.75 -7.70
C ASN A 60 12.91 -7.06 -8.51
N ARG A 61 12.86 -8.07 -9.36
CA ARG A 61 13.96 -8.43 -10.26
C ARG A 61 14.26 -7.30 -11.24
N TYR A 62 13.22 -6.80 -11.91
CA TYR A 62 13.37 -5.81 -12.97
C TYR A 62 13.81 -4.44 -12.46
N CYS A 63 13.32 -4.00 -11.32
CA CYS A 63 13.79 -2.76 -10.70
C CYS A 63 15.28 -2.84 -10.34
N LYS A 64 15.73 -3.98 -9.80
CA LYS A 64 17.17 -4.21 -9.55
C LYS A 64 18.02 -4.14 -10.84
N GLU A 65 17.53 -4.75 -11.91
CA GLU A 65 18.18 -4.73 -13.22
C GLU A 65 18.29 -3.30 -13.77
N LYS A 66 17.26 -2.48 -13.56
CA LYS A 66 17.22 -1.09 -14.04
C LYS A 66 17.88 -0.09 -13.08
N GLY A 67 18.34 -0.51 -11.92
CA GLY A 67 18.99 0.36 -10.96
C GLY A 67 18.04 1.39 -10.33
N ILE A 68 16.74 1.09 -10.25
CA ILE A 68 15.72 1.93 -9.61
C ILE A 68 15.12 1.17 -8.43
N GLU A 69 14.90 1.84 -7.32
CA GLU A 69 14.22 1.23 -6.18
C GLU A 69 12.70 1.22 -6.35
N TRP A 70 12.03 0.36 -5.60
CA TRP A 70 10.58 0.30 -5.61
C TRP A 70 10.00 0.16 -4.21
N SER A 71 8.76 0.56 -4.06
CA SER A 71 7.96 0.32 -2.87
C SER A 71 6.50 0.11 -3.23
N ALA A 72 5.69 -0.23 -2.25
CA ALA A 72 4.25 -0.36 -2.42
C ALA A 72 3.50 0.16 -1.19
N SER A 73 2.25 0.57 -1.44
CA SER A 73 1.34 0.98 -0.37
C SER A 73 0.47 -0.21 0.03
N PRO A 74 0.57 -0.76 1.24
CA PRO A 74 -0.39 -1.72 1.76
C PRO A 74 -1.71 -1.04 2.10
N TRP A 75 -2.82 -1.73 1.85
CA TRP A 75 -4.17 -1.27 2.17
C TRP A 75 -4.83 -2.08 3.29
N ASP A 76 -4.17 -3.14 3.74
CA ASP A 76 -4.62 -4.08 4.77
C ASP A 76 -3.42 -4.81 5.35
N MET A 77 -3.65 -5.57 6.42
CA MET A 77 -2.60 -6.30 7.14
C MET A 77 -1.98 -7.42 6.29
N ASP A 78 -2.79 -8.17 5.54
CA ASP A 78 -2.30 -9.23 4.64
C ASP A 78 -1.34 -8.65 3.59
N SER A 79 -1.68 -7.46 3.08
CA SER A 79 -0.86 -6.74 2.12
C SER A 79 0.46 -6.26 2.71
N LEU A 80 0.47 -5.82 3.97
CA LEU A 80 1.70 -5.45 4.66
C LEU A 80 2.59 -6.68 4.89
N GLU A 81 2.01 -7.78 5.36
CA GLU A 81 2.73 -9.05 5.55
C GLU A 81 3.32 -9.55 4.23
N PHE A 82 2.52 -9.51 3.16
CA PHE A 82 3.00 -9.85 1.82
C PHE A 82 4.20 -8.99 1.39
N LEU A 83 4.17 -7.69 1.62
CA LEU A 83 5.24 -6.77 1.24
C LEU A 83 6.51 -6.92 2.10
N ASN A 84 6.39 -7.45 3.32
CA ASN A 84 7.54 -7.71 4.18
C ASN A 84 8.50 -8.78 3.65
N GLN A 85 8.09 -9.56 2.65
CA GLN A 85 8.97 -10.51 1.96
C GLN A 85 10.05 -9.84 1.11
N TYR A 86 9.91 -8.54 0.84
CA TYR A 86 10.80 -7.77 -0.01
C TYR A 86 11.59 -6.76 0.81
N ASP A 87 12.82 -6.50 0.38
CA ASP A 87 13.65 -5.45 0.97
C ASP A 87 13.25 -4.09 0.38
N LEU A 88 12.18 -3.53 0.92
CA LEU A 88 11.64 -2.25 0.48
C LEU A 88 12.33 -1.10 1.23
N PRO A 89 12.64 0.02 0.57
CA PRO A 89 13.29 1.17 1.19
C PRO A 89 12.38 1.93 2.16
N TYR A 90 11.07 1.80 2.00
CA TYR A 90 10.07 2.40 2.87
C TYR A 90 8.70 1.70 2.70
N ILE A 91 7.82 1.90 3.67
CA ILE A 91 6.39 1.57 3.57
C ILE A 91 5.61 2.88 3.46
N LYS A 92 4.75 3.00 2.46
CA LYS A 92 3.91 4.18 2.27
C LYS A 92 2.45 3.88 2.63
N ILE A 93 1.95 4.50 3.68
CA ILE A 93 0.54 4.41 4.07
C ILE A 93 -0.28 5.39 3.22
N PRO A 94 -1.29 4.90 2.46
CA PRO A 94 -2.15 5.78 1.68
C PRO A 94 -3.08 6.60 2.60
N SER A 95 -3.50 7.77 2.14
CA SER A 95 -4.35 8.67 2.95
C SER A 95 -5.66 8.02 3.40
N ALA A 96 -6.22 7.12 2.61
CA ALA A 96 -7.41 6.35 2.99
C ALA A 96 -7.19 5.42 4.21
N MET A 97 -5.93 5.12 4.54
CA MET A 97 -5.55 4.27 5.68
C MET A 97 -4.93 5.08 6.83
N LEU A 98 -4.95 6.40 6.78
CA LEU A 98 -4.34 7.24 7.83
C LEU A 98 -4.99 7.03 9.21
N THR A 99 -6.25 6.63 9.26
CA THR A 99 -6.98 6.36 10.50
C THR A 99 -6.96 4.89 10.91
N ASN A 100 -6.20 4.05 10.21
CA ASN A 100 -6.06 2.64 10.54
C ASN A 100 -4.86 2.45 11.49
N GLU A 101 -5.13 2.49 12.80
CA GLU A 101 -4.13 2.36 13.86
C GLU A 101 -3.30 1.07 13.73
N GLU A 102 -3.97 -0.06 13.56
CA GLU A 102 -3.33 -1.37 13.48
C GLU A 102 -2.31 -1.45 12.34
N LEU A 103 -2.70 -0.97 11.16
CA LEU A 103 -1.82 -0.96 9.99
C LEU A 103 -0.62 -0.03 10.18
N ILE A 104 -0.82 1.15 10.79
CA ILE A 104 0.26 2.11 11.02
C ILE A 104 1.26 1.56 12.04
N ILE A 105 0.78 1.00 13.14
CA ILE A 105 1.63 0.39 14.16
C ILE A 105 2.39 -0.81 13.59
N ALA A 106 1.73 -1.65 12.82
CA ALA A 106 2.37 -2.77 12.16
C ALA A 106 3.45 -2.32 11.15
N ALA A 107 3.16 -1.29 10.35
CA ALA A 107 4.14 -0.71 9.43
C ALA A 107 5.37 -0.14 10.17
N ARG A 108 5.17 0.57 11.29
CA ARG A 108 6.25 1.01 12.18
C ARG A 108 7.12 -0.16 12.66
N ASN A 109 6.47 -1.23 13.09
CA ASN A 109 7.15 -2.40 13.67
C ASN A 109 7.97 -3.18 12.63
N THR A 110 7.83 -2.90 11.34
CA THR A 110 8.74 -3.44 10.32
C THR A 110 10.16 -2.88 10.42
N GLY A 111 10.37 -1.79 11.16
CA GLY A 111 11.65 -1.08 11.24
C GLY A 111 12.01 -0.27 9.99
N LYS A 112 11.19 -0.31 8.95
CA LYS A 112 11.41 0.45 7.71
C LYS A 112 10.95 1.91 7.91
N LYS A 113 11.47 2.82 7.08
CA LYS A 113 10.92 4.18 6.98
C LYS A 113 9.42 4.11 6.63
N VAL A 114 8.59 4.85 7.35
CA VAL A 114 7.16 4.96 7.05
C VAL A 114 6.84 6.36 6.52
N ILE A 115 6.12 6.41 5.41
CA ILE A 115 5.62 7.66 4.81
C ILE A 115 4.11 7.67 4.93
N LEU A 116 3.54 8.67 5.61
CA LEU A 116 2.10 8.86 5.70
C LEU A 116 1.63 9.88 4.66
N SER A 117 0.58 9.55 3.93
CA SER A 117 -0.18 10.53 3.15
C SER A 117 -1.33 11.08 3.97
N THR A 118 -1.54 12.39 3.91
CA THR A 118 -2.47 13.14 4.76
C THR A 118 -3.66 13.72 4.00
N GLY A 119 -3.89 13.29 2.74
CA GLY A 119 -4.98 13.77 1.91
C GLY A 119 -6.35 13.52 2.56
N MET A 120 -7.23 14.53 2.54
CA MET A 120 -8.58 14.50 3.12
C MET A 120 -8.63 14.25 4.64
N SER A 121 -7.54 14.52 5.34
CA SER A 121 -7.45 14.32 6.78
C SER A 121 -7.45 15.63 7.55
N THR A 122 -8.01 15.60 8.74
CA THR A 122 -7.94 16.69 9.71
C THR A 122 -6.59 16.70 10.43
N TRP A 123 -6.19 17.83 10.99
CA TRP A 123 -4.98 17.92 11.83
C TRP A 123 -4.98 16.91 12.97
N ARG A 124 -6.14 16.70 13.60
CA ARG A 124 -6.28 15.73 14.70
C ARG A 124 -5.99 14.30 14.26
N GLU A 125 -6.46 13.90 13.09
CA GLU A 125 -6.15 12.57 12.52
C GLU A 125 -4.67 12.42 12.20
N ILE A 126 -4.04 13.47 11.65
CA ILE A 126 -2.62 13.48 11.34
C ILE A 126 -1.78 13.35 12.62
N GLU A 127 -2.10 14.14 13.66
CA GLU A 127 -1.43 14.05 14.96
C GLU A 127 -1.61 12.67 15.60
N THR A 128 -2.80 12.11 15.53
CA THR A 128 -3.10 10.77 16.04
C THR A 128 -2.25 9.71 15.34
N ALA A 129 -2.23 9.73 14.00
CA ALA A 129 -1.42 8.80 13.21
C ALA A 129 0.08 8.95 13.48
N ASN A 130 0.56 10.18 13.65
CA ASN A 130 1.95 10.45 14.02
C ASN A 130 2.27 9.91 15.42
N ASN A 131 1.37 10.02 16.38
CA ASN A 131 1.55 9.46 17.71
C ASN A 131 1.64 7.92 17.67
N TRP A 132 0.85 7.25 16.86
CA TRP A 132 0.97 5.80 16.65
C TRP A 132 2.34 5.41 16.06
N LEU A 133 2.88 6.20 15.13
CA LEU A 133 4.22 5.98 14.59
C LEU A 133 5.32 6.17 15.64
N ILE A 134 5.19 7.15 16.52
CA ILE A 134 6.22 7.47 17.52
C ILE A 134 6.12 6.51 18.71
N HIS A 135 4.91 6.27 19.22
CA HIS A 135 4.69 5.61 20.50
C HIS A 135 4.10 4.20 20.39
N GLY A 136 3.70 3.75 19.20
CA GLY A 136 3.22 2.37 18.98
C GLY A 136 1.91 2.05 19.67
N GLY A 137 0.96 2.99 19.70
CA GLY A 137 -0.36 2.79 20.33
C GLY A 137 -0.36 2.96 21.86
N GLU A 138 0.78 3.04 22.50
CA GLU A 138 0.86 3.58 23.86
C GLU A 138 0.61 5.08 23.77
N GLY A 139 -0.54 5.54 24.27
CA GLY A 139 -0.84 6.97 24.36
C GLY A 139 0.29 7.71 25.11
N PRO A 140 0.39 9.05 24.94
CA PRO A 140 1.39 9.82 25.68
C PRO A 140 1.22 9.50 27.16
N LYS A 141 2.27 8.99 27.79
CA LYS A 141 2.31 8.85 29.25
C LYS A 141 2.14 10.25 29.83
N GLN A 142 0.98 10.49 30.47
CA GLN A 142 0.70 11.72 31.18
C GLN A 142 1.73 11.95 32.28
#